data_6170dc8ca0b4135191dd705510165884
#
_entry.id   6170dc8ca0b4135191dd705510165884
#
_cell.length_a   1.000
_cell.length_b   1.000
_cell.length_c   1.000
_cell.angle_alpha   90.00
_cell.angle_beta   90.00
_cell.angle_gamma   90.00
#
_symmetry.space_group_name_H-M   'P 1'
#
loop_
_entity.id
_entity.type
_entity.pdbx_description
1 polymer ?
#
loop_
_entity_poly.entity_id
_entity_poly.type
_entity_poly.pdbx_seq_one_letter_code
_entity_poly.pdbx_strand_id
1 'polypeptide(L)'
;MRRLTLLPALAIVLPPLGAQRTAPERTDAARTSTHAEVLAFLDSLVARGAGIRVGTLGTSPQGRSIPYVVAARPMVSGPAEAKRSGKPVVYIQANIHAGEVEGKEALLQVLRELTVGDLRSLLDSVIVLAVPIYNADGNEAFGPATRNRPGQNGPDVVGLRPNGQGFDLNRDYIKQDAPETRASLAFITAWDPDAWMDLHTTNGSYHGYALTWSPGLNPNRTPANAWVQDTVLEQVRARLRREGVATYPYGNFMDQTPDSLAKGWITYESGPRFGSNLMGMSRLSILSEAYSNDPFATRIASTRAFVVATLRWLAEHPAEVRAHVAATIAARPDSVLVRSAFAPPRQDTVIAEISLAAGQGSGGFARRQRTGEFRPVVMPVIDRFVGTRAEAIPTAYVLEAQWSDVVELLRRQGVVVERLGAAWTGPVAAFRLDSVNVGRQFEGHRLVSVAGSWGEARPDSLPAGTFLIPTDQRLGMVAAFVLEPASEDGYTTWNYFDRALRPRAMHPVRRLDRLPDVPRHLVP
;
A
#
# COMPACT_ATOMS: atom_id res chain seq x y z
N MET A 1 51.92 47.64 -11.86
CA MET A 1 51.77 46.24 -12.23
C MET A 1 50.63 45.62 -11.40
N ARG A 2 49.42 45.57 -11.94
CA ARG A 2 48.25 44.91 -11.28
C ARG A 2 48.22 43.46 -11.73
N ARG A 3 48.33 42.52 -10.78
CA ARG A 3 48.19 41.09 -11.03
C ARG A 3 46.70 40.77 -11.18
N LEU A 4 46.27 40.37 -12.37
CA LEU A 4 44.97 39.74 -12.59
C LEU A 4 45.01 38.31 -12.00
N THR A 5 44.23 38.05 -10.98
CA THR A 5 43.95 36.69 -10.47
C THR A 5 42.83 36.10 -11.32
N LEU A 6 43.17 35.15 -12.19
CA LEU A 6 42.18 34.32 -12.89
C LEU A 6 41.59 33.34 -11.87
N LEU A 7 40.29 33.47 -11.57
CA LEU A 7 39.51 32.45 -10.90
C LEU A 7 39.27 31.30 -11.87
N PRO A 8 39.50 30.04 -11.46
CA PRO A 8 39.17 28.91 -12.32
C PRO A 8 37.66 28.82 -12.48
N ALA A 9 37.16 28.82 -13.70
CA ALA A 9 35.78 28.51 -14.04
C ALA A 9 35.52 27.05 -13.70
N LEU A 10 34.66 26.83 -12.71
CA LEU A 10 34.18 25.48 -12.36
C LEU A 10 33.32 25.00 -13.53
N ALA A 11 33.88 24.16 -14.39
CA ALA A 11 33.12 23.51 -15.45
C ALA A 11 32.11 22.55 -14.82
N ILE A 12 30.84 22.93 -14.84
CA ILE A 12 29.73 22.03 -14.50
C ILE A 12 29.69 20.95 -15.59
N VAL A 13 30.27 19.80 -15.33
CA VAL A 13 30.15 18.63 -16.20
C VAL A 13 28.73 18.10 -16.05
N LEU A 14 27.84 18.48 -16.96
CA LEU A 14 26.52 17.86 -17.06
C LEU A 14 26.72 16.36 -17.35
N PRO A 15 26.07 15.45 -16.58
CA PRO A 15 26.18 14.03 -16.86
C PRO A 15 25.69 13.72 -18.28
N PRO A 16 26.27 12.72 -18.95
CA PRO A 16 25.93 12.39 -20.33
C PRO A 16 24.44 12.05 -20.45
N LEU A 17 23.80 12.38 -21.57
CA LEU A 17 22.39 12.13 -21.87
C LEU A 17 21.96 10.67 -21.59
N GLY A 18 22.90 9.72 -21.70
CA GLY A 18 22.67 8.30 -21.36
C GLY A 18 22.32 8.04 -19.89
N ALA A 19 22.76 8.88 -18.94
CA ALA A 19 22.46 8.72 -17.51
C ALA A 19 20.99 9.02 -17.16
N GLN A 20 20.22 9.64 -18.04
CA GLN A 20 18.79 9.93 -17.86
C GLN A 20 17.86 8.90 -18.51
N ARG A 21 18.41 7.86 -19.08
CA ARG A 21 17.63 6.75 -19.64
C ARG A 21 17.67 5.59 -18.66
N THR A 22 16.49 5.02 -18.40
CA THR A 22 16.37 3.78 -17.59
C THR A 22 17.07 2.61 -18.30
N ALA A 23 17.31 1.52 -17.60
CA ALA A 23 17.92 0.34 -18.22
C ALA A 23 17.08 -0.20 -19.40
N PRO A 24 15.74 -0.33 -19.30
CA PRO A 24 14.94 -0.72 -20.45
C PRO A 24 15.09 0.20 -21.65
N GLU A 25 15.15 1.52 -21.44
CA GLU A 25 15.33 2.49 -22.54
C GLU A 25 16.71 2.40 -23.23
N ARG A 26 17.74 1.91 -22.50
CA ARG A 26 19.08 1.70 -23.07
C ARG A 26 19.26 0.35 -23.75
N THR A 27 18.44 -0.62 -23.43
CA THR A 27 18.60 -2.03 -23.80
C THR A 27 17.43 -2.59 -24.59
N ASP A 28 16.60 -1.71 -25.16
CA ASP A 28 15.37 -2.09 -25.86
C ASP A 28 14.51 -3.09 -25.04
N ALA A 29 14.27 -2.73 -23.78
CA ALA A 29 13.54 -3.52 -22.80
C ALA A 29 14.12 -4.92 -22.49
N ALA A 30 15.39 -5.18 -22.81
CA ALA A 30 16.02 -6.48 -22.53
C ALA A 30 16.28 -6.71 -21.05
N ARG A 31 16.41 -5.67 -20.22
CA ARG A 31 16.64 -5.81 -18.77
C ARG A 31 16.05 -4.66 -17.95
N THR A 32 15.84 -4.90 -16.68
CA THR A 32 15.42 -3.92 -15.67
C THR A 32 16.62 -3.24 -15.01
N SER A 33 16.39 -2.09 -14.36
CA SER A 33 17.43 -1.32 -13.67
C SER A 33 17.85 -1.99 -12.36
N THR A 34 19.17 -2.00 -12.10
CA THR A 34 19.74 -2.38 -10.80
C THR A 34 19.52 -1.25 -9.78
N HIS A 35 19.73 -1.56 -8.48
CA HIS A 35 19.68 -0.56 -7.42
C HIS A 35 20.67 0.61 -7.69
N ALA A 36 21.91 0.30 -8.08
CA ALA A 36 22.92 1.31 -8.41
C ALA A 36 22.49 2.21 -9.58
N GLU A 37 21.84 1.63 -10.61
CA GLU A 37 21.34 2.41 -11.75
C GLU A 37 20.15 3.30 -11.37
N VAL A 38 19.29 2.86 -10.43
CA VAL A 38 18.22 3.70 -9.89
C VAL A 38 18.81 4.91 -9.16
N LEU A 39 19.79 4.71 -8.29
CA LEU A 39 20.46 5.82 -7.58
C LEU A 39 21.14 6.78 -8.55
N ALA A 40 21.93 6.28 -9.51
CA ALA A 40 22.58 7.10 -10.52
C ALA A 40 21.58 7.89 -11.39
N PHE A 41 20.43 7.30 -11.71
CA PHE A 41 19.35 7.98 -12.42
C PHE A 41 18.81 9.17 -11.60
N LEU A 42 18.51 8.96 -10.32
CA LEU A 42 18.01 10.01 -9.43
C LEU A 42 19.04 11.13 -9.23
N ASP A 43 20.31 10.79 -9.03
CA ASP A 43 21.41 11.76 -8.93
C ASP A 43 21.53 12.60 -10.19
N SER A 44 21.34 11.99 -11.36
CA SER A 44 21.38 12.71 -12.64
C SER A 44 20.24 13.73 -12.80
N LEU A 45 19.07 13.46 -12.21
CA LEU A 45 17.95 14.42 -12.16
C LEU A 45 18.26 15.57 -11.21
N VAL A 46 18.80 15.31 -10.03
CA VAL A 46 19.22 16.33 -9.07
C VAL A 46 20.27 17.28 -9.68
N ALA A 47 21.28 16.72 -10.34
CA ALA A 47 22.36 17.49 -10.97
C ALA A 47 21.86 18.47 -12.04
N ARG A 48 20.68 18.29 -12.60
CA ARG A 48 20.05 19.20 -13.58
C ARG A 48 19.22 20.32 -12.95
N GLY A 49 19.24 20.46 -11.63
CA GLY A 49 18.54 21.54 -10.94
C GLY A 49 17.02 21.43 -11.01
N ALA A 50 16.52 20.25 -11.28
CA ALA A 50 15.10 19.99 -11.35
C ALA A 50 14.45 20.01 -9.96
N GLY A 51 13.22 20.49 -9.82
CA GLY A 51 12.48 20.61 -8.56
C GLY A 51 12.24 19.28 -7.86
N ILE A 52 13.32 18.55 -7.53
CA ILE A 52 13.29 17.33 -6.72
C ILE A 52 14.32 17.37 -5.60
N ARG A 53 14.02 16.64 -4.54
CA ARG A 53 14.94 16.30 -3.46
C ARG A 53 14.93 14.79 -3.27
N VAL A 54 16.10 14.18 -3.26
CA VAL A 54 16.29 12.76 -2.99
C VAL A 54 16.75 12.59 -1.55
N GLY A 55 16.21 11.59 -0.87
CA GLY A 55 16.62 11.20 0.47
C GLY A 55 16.55 9.67 0.62
N THR A 56 16.87 9.19 1.82
CA THR A 56 16.82 7.78 2.18
C THR A 56 15.61 7.53 3.08
N LEU A 57 14.68 6.67 2.64
CA LEU A 57 13.52 6.23 3.42
C LEU A 57 13.97 5.39 4.62
N GLY A 58 14.88 4.46 4.37
CA GLY A 58 15.46 3.53 5.33
C GLY A 58 16.54 2.67 4.69
N THR A 59 16.96 1.65 5.42
CA THR A 59 17.97 0.68 4.98
C THR A 59 17.36 -0.71 5.00
N SER A 60 17.56 -1.46 3.92
CA SER A 60 17.10 -2.84 3.80
C SER A 60 17.92 -3.79 4.71
N PRO A 61 17.47 -5.02 4.97
CA PRO A 61 18.19 -6.01 5.75
C PRO A 61 19.64 -6.28 5.30
N GLN A 62 19.93 -6.16 4.00
CA GLN A 62 21.26 -6.35 3.44
C GLN A 62 22.06 -5.03 3.31
N GLY A 63 21.62 -3.96 3.95
CA GLY A 63 22.35 -2.70 4.04
C GLY A 63 22.19 -1.76 2.84
N ARG A 64 21.21 -1.99 1.94
CA ARG A 64 20.95 -1.08 0.80
C ARG A 64 20.06 0.08 1.22
N SER A 65 20.40 1.28 0.80
CA SER A 65 19.53 2.45 0.98
C SER A 65 18.27 2.30 0.14
N ILE A 66 17.12 2.69 0.71
CA ILE A 66 15.84 2.76 -0.01
C ILE A 66 15.61 4.24 -0.35
N PRO A 67 15.78 4.67 -1.62
CA PRO A 67 15.64 6.08 -1.97
C PRO A 67 14.19 6.52 -1.98
N TYR A 68 13.93 7.74 -1.50
CA TYR A 68 12.69 8.45 -1.79
C TYR A 68 12.97 9.75 -2.52
N VAL A 69 11.98 10.23 -3.26
CA VAL A 69 12.03 11.49 -3.99
C VAL A 69 10.85 12.36 -3.55
N VAL A 70 11.12 13.64 -3.26
CA VAL A 70 10.11 14.69 -3.19
C VAL A 70 10.18 15.51 -4.45
N ALA A 71 9.10 15.55 -5.23
CA ALA A 71 8.97 16.39 -6.40
C ALA A 71 7.85 17.42 -6.19
N ALA A 72 8.17 18.69 -6.24
CA ALA A 72 7.27 19.82 -6.01
C ALA A 72 7.75 21.09 -6.71
N ARG A 73 6.82 21.98 -7.04
CA ARG A 73 7.13 23.28 -7.64
C ARG A 73 6.17 24.37 -7.11
N PRO A 74 6.66 25.37 -6.31
CA PRO A 74 8.03 25.42 -5.78
C PRO A 74 8.33 24.22 -4.87
N MET A 75 9.64 23.94 -4.65
CA MET A 75 10.09 22.90 -3.74
C MET A 75 9.64 23.21 -2.31
N VAL A 76 9.15 22.20 -1.61
CA VAL A 76 8.75 22.31 -0.20
C VAL A 76 9.88 21.85 0.72
N SER A 77 10.07 22.53 1.84
CA SER A 77 11.11 22.20 2.84
C SER A 77 10.79 20.92 3.62
N GLY A 78 9.51 20.58 3.75
CA GLY A 78 9.08 19.39 4.50
C GLY A 78 7.55 19.23 4.56
N PRO A 79 7.07 18.26 5.39
CA PRO A 79 5.66 17.92 5.48
C PRO A 79 4.75 19.11 5.84
N ALA A 80 5.17 19.94 6.80
CA ALA A 80 4.38 21.08 7.23
C ALA A 80 4.16 22.11 6.11
N GLU A 81 5.17 22.36 5.27
CA GLU A 81 5.02 23.25 4.13
C GLU A 81 4.18 22.62 3.02
N ALA A 82 4.37 21.32 2.76
CA ALA A 82 3.54 20.57 1.83
C ALA A 82 2.05 20.73 2.19
N LYS A 83 1.71 20.54 3.45
CA LYS A 83 0.34 20.69 3.97
C LYS A 83 -0.21 22.12 3.79
N ARG A 84 0.61 23.13 4.11
CA ARG A 84 0.22 24.56 3.93
C ARG A 84 0.06 24.99 2.48
N SER A 85 0.69 24.28 1.54
CA SER A 85 0.58 24.61 0.11
C SER A 85 -0.84 24.40 -0.44
N GLY A 86 -1.66 23.57 0.22
CA GLY A 86 -2.99 23.18 -0.22
C GLY A 86 -3.01 22.28 -1.44
N LYS A 87 -1.85 21.83 -1.92
CA LYS A 87 -1.75 20.87 -3.03
C LYS A 87 -1.95 19.45 -2.52
N PRO A 88 -2.64 18.56 -3.26
CA PRO A 88 -2.64 17.14 -2.95
C PRO A 88 -1.21 16.59 -2.86
N VAL A 89 -0.93 15.85 -1.79
CA VAL A 89 0.32 15.12 -1.57
C VAL A 89 0.08 13.67 -1.95
N VAL A 90 0.82 13.18 -2.95
CA VAL A 90 0.64 11.83 -3.52
C VAL A 90 1.89 11.01 -3.26
N TYR A 91 1.76 9.94 -2.46
CA TYR A 91 2.81 8.95 -2.27
C TYR A 91 2.64 7.83 -3.30
N ILE A 92 3.73 7.50 -3.99
CA ILE A 92 3.77 6.43 -5.01
C ILE A 92 4.95 5.53 -4.71
N GLN A 93 4.69 4.24 -4.50
CA GLN A 93 5.73 3.24 -4.37
C GLN A 93 5.68 2.23 -5.51
N ALA A 94 6.83 1.64 -5.81
CA ALA A 94 6.97 0.60 -6.80
C ALA A 94 7.96 -0.47 -6.33
N ASN A 95 7.93 -1.63 -6.96
CA ASN A 95 8.88 -2.71 -6.73
C ASN A 95 8.83 -3.30 -5.31
N ILE A 96 7.67 -3.28 -4.65
CA ILE A 96 7.47 -3.99 -3.38
C ILE A 96 7.65 -5.51 -3.58
N HIS A 97 7.19 -6.03 -4.71
CA HIS A 97 7.54 -7.34 -5.23
C HIS A 97 8.60 -7.17 -6.32
N ALA A 98 9.83 -7.49 -6.04
CA ALA A 98 10.93 -7.06 -6.89
C ALA A 98 11.05 -7.80 -8.25
N GLY A 99 10.27 -8.86 -8.45
CA GLY A 99 10.08 -9.48 -9.77
C GLY A 99 9.12 -8.72 -10.68
N GLU A 100 8.31 -7.82 -10.12
CA GLU A 100 7.33 -6.95 -10.79
C GLU A 100 8.03 -5.64 -11.16
N VAL A 101 8.69 -5.61 -12.30
CA VAL A 101 9.75 -4.63 -12.59
C VAL A 101 9.30 -3.37 -13.30
N GLU A 102 8.13 -3.36 -13.98
CA GLU A 102 7.70 -2.22 -14.79
C GLU A 102 7.31 -1.01 -13.96
N GLY A 103 6.75 -1.19 -12.76
CA GLY A 103 6.36 -0.09 -11.87
C GLY A 103 7.55 0.81 -11.51
N LYS A 104 8.71 0.21 -11.21
CA LYS A 104 9.97 0.92 -10.96
C LYS A 104 10.38 1.77 -12.17
N GLU A 105 10.42 1.17 -13.33
CA GLU A 105 10.88 1.83 -14.56
C GLU A 105 9.91 2.95 -14.98
N ALA A 106 8.61 2.70 -14.91
CA ALA A 106 7.58 3.70 -15.20
C ALA A 106 7.68 4.90 -14.24
N LEU A 107 7.90 4.66 -12.94
CA LEU A 107 8.02 5.74 -11.97
C LEU A 107 9.29 6.57 -12.18
N LEU A 108 10.41 5.96 -12.57
CA LEU A 108 11.62 6.69 -12.96
C LEU A 108 11.37 7.59 -14.19
N GLN A 109 10.66 7.09 -15.20
CA GLN A 109 10.29 7.89 -16.38
C GLN A 109 9.37 9.06 -15.99
N VAL A 110 8.35 8.81 -15.15
CA VAL A 110 7.46 9.87 -14.65
C VAL A 110 8.24 10.93 -13.88
N LEU A 111 9.18 10.55 -13.00
CA LEU A 111 10.04 11.49 -12.29
C LEU A 111 10.86 12.37 -13.26
N ARG A 112 11.44 11.79 -14.30
CA ARG A 112 12.14 12.55 -15.33
C ARG A 112 11.22 13.56 -16.02
N GLU A 113 10.02 13.15 -16.40
CA GLU A 113 9.07 14.04 -17.08
C GLU A 113 8.53 15.14 -16.18
N LEU A 114 8.29 14.86 -14.92
CA LEU A 114 7.92 15.84 -13.89
C LEU A 114 9.03 16.86 -13.61
N THR A 115 10.27 16.56 -13.94
CA THR A 115 11.42 17.39 -13.58
C THR A 115 11.99 18.16 -14.77
N VAL A 116 12.30 17.48 -15.85
CA VAL A 116 12.97 18.05 -17.04
C VAL A 116 12.16 17.89 -18.32
N GLY A 117 10.98 17.23 -18.26
CA GLY A 117 10.10 16.98 -19.40
C GLY A 117 8.78 17.76 -19.36
N ASP A 118 7.81 17.27 -20.11
CA ASP A 118 6.55 17.97 -20.41
C ASP A 118 5.53 17.95 -19.26
N LEU A 119 5.75 17.14 -18.21
CA LEU A 119 4.84 17.07 -17.07
C LEU A 119 5.20 18.01 -15.91
N ARG A 120 6.19 18.92 -16.10
CA ARG A 120 6.66 19.85 -15.03
C ARG A 120 5.53 20.69 -14.42
N SER A 121 4.57 21.12 -15.24
CA SER A 121 3.45 21.94 -14.78
C SER A 121 2.53 21.20 -13.82
N LEU A 122 2.52 19.87 -13.79
CA LEU A 122 1.74 19.12 -12.80
C LEU A 122 2.20 19.41 -11.37
N LEU A 123 3.50 19.66 -11.16
CA LEU A 123 4.06 20.01 -9.85
C LEU A 123 3.59 21.38 -9.33
N ASP A 124 2.95 22.20 -10.16
CA ASP A 124 2.30 23.43 -9.71
C ASP A 124 1.02 23.13 -8.92
N SER A 125 0.42 21.94 -9.12
CA SER A 125 -0.86 21.53 -8.56
C SER A 125 -0.80 20.31 -7.65
N VAL A 126 0.26 19.48 -7.72
CA VAL A 126 0.45 18.30 -6.85
C VAL A 126 1.88 18.24 -6.31
N ILE A 127 2.05 17.56 -5.19
CA ILE A 127 3.35 17.18 -4.63
C ILE A 127 3.46 15.67 -4.73
N VAL A 128 4.55 15.16 -5.31
CA VAL A 128 4.80 13.73 -5.48
C VAL A 128 5.89 13.28 -4.52
N LEU A 129 5.57 12.26 -3.73
CA LEU A 129 6.50 11.52 -2.88
C LEU A 129 6.68 10.14 -3.54
N ALA A 130 7.84 9.87 -4.13
CA ALA A 130 8.06 8.64 -4.88
C ALA A 130 9.10 7.74 -4.23
N VAL A 131 8.81 6.43 -4.16
CA VAL A 131 9.73 5.37 -3.72
C VAL A 131 9.85 4.36 -4.86
N PRO A 132 10.78 4.57 -5.82
CA PRO A 132 10.83 3.76 -7.04
C PRO A 132 11.31 2.33 -6.83
N ILE A 133 12.07 2.07 -5.78
CA ILE A 133 12.62 0.75 -5.45
C ILE A 133 12.41 0.46 -3.96
N TYR A 134 11.21 -0.03 -3.61
CA TYR A 134 10.85 -0.30 -2.23
C TYR A 134 11.59 -1.51 -1.66
N ASN A 135 11.63 -2.62 -2.40
CA ASN A 135 12.33 -3.86 -2.05
C ASN A 135 13.72 -3.90 -2.71
N ALA A 136 14.66 -3.15 -2.13
CA ALA A 136 16.00 -3.02 -2.69
C ALA A 136 16.78 -4.35 -2.70
N ASP A 137 16.60 -5.20 -1.69
CA ASP A 137 17.28 -6.51 -1.61
C ASP A 137 16.68 -7.50 -2.60
N GLY A 138 15.36 -7.59 -2.67
CA GLY A 138 14.69 -8.43 -3.65
C GLY A 138 15.03 -8.02 -5.09
N ASN A 139 15.21 -6.71 -5.35
CA ASN A 139 15.62 -6.23 -6.66
C ASN A 139 16.99 -6.78 -7.07
N GLU A 140 17.95 -6.81 -6.16
CA GLU A 140 19.31 -7.31 -6.42
C GLU A 140 19.43 -8.85 -6.36
N ALA A 141 18.40 -9.53 -5.89
CA ALA A 141 18.31 -10.99 -5.93
C ALA A 141 17.92 -11.49 -7.33
N PHE A 142 18.67 -11.05 -8.33
CA PHE A 142 18.42 -11.38 -9.74
C PHE A 142 18.44 -12.87 -10.02
N GLY A 143 17.52 -13.32 -10.85
CA GLY A 143 17.46 -14.69 -11.35
C GLY A 143 16.53 -14.82 -12.55
N PRO A 144 16.51 -16.00 -13.20
CA PRO A 144 15.63 -16.23 -14.35
C PRO A 144 14.17 -15.94 -14.01
N ALA A 145 13.50 -15.21 -14.87
CA ALA A 145 12.07 -14.89 -14.71
C ALA A 145 11.20 -16.16 -14.59
N THR A 146 11.59 -17.25 -15.25
CA THR A 146 10.93 -18.55 -15.12
C THR A 146 10.92 -19.11 -13.69
N ARG A 147 11.84 -18.66 -12.83
CA ARG A 147 11.90 -19.00 -11.40
C ARG A 147 11.33 -17.87 -10.53
N ASN A 148 11.80 -16.64 -10.73
CA ASN A 148 11.50 -15.50 -9.85
C ASN A 148 10.12 -14.90 -10.11
N ARG A 149 9.62 -14.99 -11.36
CA ARG A 149 8.31 -14.47 -11.77
C ARG A 149 7.72 -15.32 -12.94
N PRO A 150 7.36 -16.58 -12.68
CA PRO A 150 6.84 -17.48 -13.73
C PRO A 150 5.60 -16.89 -14.42
N GLY A 151 5.57 -16.96 -15.74
CA GLY A 151 4.45 -16.49 -16.56
C GLY A 151 4.47 -15.01 -16.94
N GLN A 152 5.42 -14.22 -16.44
CA GLN A 152 5.63 -12.84 -16.86
C GLN A 152 6.37 -12.78 -18.21
N ASN A 153 5.89 -11.95 -19.15
CA ASN A 153 6.50 -11.76 -20.46
C ASN A 153 7.67 -10.76 -20.39
N GLY A 154 8.86 -11.27 -20.05
CA GLY A 154 10.10 -10.49 -19.96
C GLY A 154 10.15 -9.48 -18.79
N PRO A 155 11.36 -8.96 -18.53
CA PRO A 155 12.64 -9.42 -19.08
C PRO A 155 13.04 -10.79 -18.54
N ASP A 156 14.06 -11.42 -19.15
CA ASP A 156 14.49 -12.80 -18.81
C ASP A 156 15.04 -12.93 -17.39
N VAL A 157 15.56 -11.84 -16.86
CA VAL A 157 16.17 -11.79 -15.51
C VAL A 157 15.48 -10.68 -14.71
N VAL A 158 14.94 -11.06 -13.56
CA VAL A 158 14.19 -10.17 -12.65
C VAL A 158 14.56 -10.43 -11.19
N GLY A 159 14.22 -9.52 -10.30
CA GLY A 159 14.37 -9.67 -8.86
C GLY A 159 13.46 -10.74 -8.26
N LEU A 160 13.60 -10.97 -6.97
CA LEU A 160 12.82 -11.94 -6.20
C LEU A 160 11.74 -11.25 -5.37
N ARG A 161 10.55 -11.84 -5.31
CA ARG A 161 9.37 -11.27 -4.61
C ARG A 161 9.64 -10.87 -3.15
N PRO A 162 10.14 -11.76 -2.25
CA PRO A 162 10.39 -11.42 -0.86
C PRO A 162 11.59 -10.48 -0.70
N ASN A 163 11.70 -9.84 0.46
CA ASN A 163 12.85 -9.03 0.85
C ASN A 163 14.05 -9.88 1.27
N GLY A 164 15.12 -9.23 1.75
CA GLY A 164 16.34 -9.90 2.21
C GLY A 164 16.17 -10.81 3.42
N GLN A 165 15.03 -10.75 4.13
CA GLN A 165 14.67 -11.65 5.24
C GLN A 165 13.70 -12.76 4.83
N GLY A 166 13.24 -12.77 3.58
CA GLY A 166 12.28 -13.75 3.08
C GLY A 166 10.81 -13.38 3.30
N PHE A 167 10.50 -12.14 3.70
CA PHE A 167 9.14 -11.66 3.90
C PHE A 167 8.54 -11.08 2.62
N ASP A 168 7.24 -11.35 2.40
CA ASP A 168 6.41 -10.61 1.47
C ASP A 168 6.04 -9.24 2.10
N LEU A 169 6.66 -8.17 1.62
CA LEU A 169 6.47 -6.82 2.15
C LEU A 169 5.02 -6.33 2.00
N ASN A 170 4.25 -6.86 1.02
CA ASN A 170 2.83 -6.55 0.89
C ASN A 170 1.93 -7.49 1.72
N ARG A 171 2.49 -8.09 2.78
CA ARG A 171 1.79 -8.80 3.86
C ARG A 171 2.21 -8.29 5.23
N ASP A 172 3.00 -7.19 5.25
CA ASP A 172 3.71 -6.75 6.46
C ASP A 172 3.15 -5.47 7.09
N TYR A 173 2.15 -4.82 6.49
CA TYR A 173 1.66 -3.51 6.95
C TYR A 173 1.00 -3.51 8.33
N ILE A 174 0.53 -4.66 8.83
CA ILE A 174 0.03 -4.81 10.20
C ILE A 174 1.13 -5.28 11.16
N LYS A 175 1.89 -6.32 10.77
CA LYS A 175 2.89 -6.93 11.66
C LYS A 175 4.20 -6.15 11.75
N GLN A 176 4.59 -5.40 10.70
CA GLN A 176 5.75 -4.50 10.69
C GLN A 176 7.09 -5.19 11.04
N ASP A 177 7.26 -6.43 10.63
CA ASP A 177 8.48 -7.21 10.90
C ASP A 177 9.66 -6.72 10.06
N ALA A 178 9.40 -6.23 8.85
CA ALA A 178 10.40 -5.75 7.93
C ALA A 178 10.84 -4.31 8.23
N PRO A 179 12.14 -3.98 8.18
CA PRO A 179 12.61 -2.61 8.33
C PRO A 179 12.09 -1.68 7.25
N GLU A 180 11.86 -2.18 6.03
CA GLU A 180 11.27 -1.43 4.91
C GLU A 180 9.88 -0.92 5.27
N THR A 181 9.03 -1.78 5.83
CA THR A 181 7.66 -1.43 6.24
C THR A 181 7.68 -0.41 7.37
N ARG A 182 8.54 -0.59 8.38
CA ARG A 182 8.69 0.37 9.48
C ARG A 182 9.11 1.75 8.97
N ALA A 183 10.08 1.79 8.07
CA ALA A 183 10.56 3.05 7.48
C ALA A 183 9.48 3.74 6.63
N SER A 184 8.74 2.97 5.81
CA SER A 184 7.64 3.48 5.01
C SER A 184 6.51 4.05 5.85
N LEU A 185 6.08 3.33 6.89
CA LEU A 185 5.03 3.80 7.79
C LEU A 185 5.44 5.09 8.54
N ALA A 186 6.69 5.17 9.01
CA ALA A 186 7.21 6.39 9.62
C ALA A 186 7.21 7.58 8.64
N PHE A 187 7.61 7.35 7.40
CA PHE A 187 7.60 8.37 6.35
C PHE A 187 6.16 8.80 6.00
N ILE A 188 5.25 7.84 5.82
CA ILE A 188 3.83 8.10 5.54
C ILE A 188 3.19 8.86 6.71
N THR A 189 3.49 8.49 7.95
CA THR A 189 3.00 9.19 9.14
C THR A 189 3.50 10.63 9.20
N ALA A 190 4.78 10.87 8.88
CA ALA A 190 5.37 12.20 8.91
C ALA A 190 4.85 13.11 7.78
N TRP A 191 4.72 12.59 6.57
CA TRP A 191 4.28 13.37 5.40
C TRP A 191 2.77 13.44 5.25
N ASP A 192 2.06 12.47 5.82
CA ASP A 192 0.60 12.37 5.80
C ASP A 192 0.00 12.62 4.41
N PRO A 193 0.36 11.81 3.39
CA PRO A 193 -0.11 12.00 2.03
C PRO A 193 -1.63 11.86 1.92
N ASP A 194 -2.24 12.64 1.03
CA ASP A 194 -3.68 12.57 0.72
C ASP A 194 -4.02 11.32 -0.07
N ALA A 195 -3.14 10.92 -0.99
CA ALA A 195 -3.27 9.72 -1.81
C ALA A 195 -2.04 8.83 -1.70
N TRP A 196 -2.28 7.52 -1.74
CA TRP A 196 -1.27 6.47 -1.73
C TRP A 196 -1.48 5.55 -2.93
N MET A 197 -0.40 5.24 -3.66
CA MET A 197 -0.42 4.39 -4.85
C MET A 197 0.67 3.34 -4.78
N ASP A 198 0.33 2.08 -5.14
CA ASP A 198 1.26 0.95 -5.23
C ASP A 198 1.23 0.32 -6.62
N LEU A 199 2.41 0.10 -7.21
CA LEU A 199 2.57 -0.32 -8.59
C LEU A 199 3.01 -1.78 -8.66
N HIS A 200 2.14 -2.64 -9.20
CA HIS A 200 2.28 -4.08 -9.28
C HIS A 200 2.11 -4.65 -10.70
N THR A 201 2.23 -5.97 -10.80
CA THR A 201 1.99 -6.76 -12.01
C THR A 201 1.06 -7.93 -11.72
N THR A 202 0.04 -8.13 -12.56
CA THR A 202 -0.95 -9.23 -12.45
C THR A 202 -0.32 -10.61 -12.50
N ASN A 203 -1.07 -11.60 -12.03
CA ASN A 203 -0.76 -13.02 -12.23
C ASN A 203 -1.97 -13.82 -12.74
N GLY A 204 -1.70 -14.85 -13.52
CA GLY A 204 -2.57 -15.98 -13.80
C GLY A 204 -3.57 -15.79 -14.93
N SER A 205 -4.44 -14.81 -14.89
CA SER A 205 -5.54 -14.67 -15.84
C SER A 205 -5.14 -14.00 -17.15
N TYR A 206 -5.68 -14.49 -18.28
CA TYR A 206 -5.51 -13.88 -19.58
C TYR A 206 -6.71 -12.99 -19.89
N HIS A 207 -6.56 -11.69 -19.79
CA HIS A 207 -7.61 -10.69 -19.99
C HIS A 207 -7.24 -9.65 -21.04
N GLY A 208 -8.21 -8.92 -21.55
CA GLY A 208 -8.03 -7.91 -22.59
C GLY A 208 -7.76 -6.50 -22.08
N TYR A 209 -7.08 -6.35 -20.94
CA TYR A 209 -6.75 -5.07 -20.34
C TYR A 209 -5.25 -4.90 -20.20
N ALA A 210 -4.72 -3.73 -20.54
CA ALA A 210 -3.30 -3.41 -20.38
C ALA A 210 -2.90 -3.28 -18.91
N LEU A 211 -3.87 -2.91 -18.04
CA LEU A 211 -3.69 -2.72 -16.62
C LEU A 211 -5.02 -2.90 -15.89
N THR A 212 -4.97 -3.52 -14.73
CA THR A 212 -6.09 -3.55 -13.78
C THR A 212 -5.77 -2.72 -12.54
N TRP A 213 -6.79 -2.30 -11.79
CA TRP A 213 -6.63 -1.42 -10.63
C TRP A 213 -7.59 -1.78 -9.51
N SER A 214 -7.25 -1.39 -8.28
CA SER A 214 -8.12 -1.57 -7.13
C SER A 214 -8.02 -0.38 -6.17
N PRO A 215 -9.12 0.04 -5.53
CA PRO A 215 -9.06 0.83 -4.31
C PRO A 215 -8.61 -0.07 -3.15
N GLY A 216 -8.50 0.49 -1.94
CA GLY A 216 -8.44 -0.36 -0.74
C GLY A 216 -9.75 -1.14 -0.58
N LEU A 217 -9.66 -2.46 -0.41
CA LEU A 217 -10.81 -3.37 -0.41
C LEU A 217 -11.37 -3.65 1.00
N ASN A 218 -10.74 -3.13 2.06
CA ASN A 218 -11.27 -3.32 3.41
C ASN A 218 -12.68 -2.73 3.52
N PRO A 219 -13.68 -3.45 4.07
CA PRO A 219 -15.06 -2.97 4.14
C PRO A 219 -15.26 -1.80 5.11
N ASN A 220 -14.27 -1.47 5.95
CA ASN A 220 -14.24 -0.24 6.74
C ASN A 220 -13.91 0.96 5.84
N ARG A 221 -14.81 1.29 4.93
CA ARG A 221 -14.60 2.31 3.90
C ARG A 221 -14.65 3.71 4.50
N THR A 222 -13.62 4.49 4.25
CA THR A 222 -13.62 5.93 4.53
C THR A 222 -14.29 6.71 3.39
N PRO A 223 -14.75 7.96 3.62
CA PRO A 223 -15.24 8.83 2.55
C PRO A 223 -14.25 8.96 1.38
N ALA A 224 -12.95 9.09 1.65
CA ALA A 224 -11.92 9.18 0.62
C ALA A 224 -11.81 7.88 -0.20
N ASN A 225 -11.77 6.71 0.44
CA ASN A 225 -11.65 5.44 -0.28
C ASN A 225 -12.91 5.05 -1.05
N ALA A 226 -14.08 5.39 -0.52
CA ALA A 226 -15.35 5.23 -1.23
C ALA A 226 -15.35 6.05 -2.51
N TRP A 227 -14.93 7.31 -2.44
CA TRP A 227 -14.84 8.20 -3.59
C TRP A 227 -13.82 7.73 -4.63
N VAL A 228 -12.67 7.17 -4.20
CA VAL A 228 -11.70 6.53 -5.11
C VAL A 228 -12.36 5.44 -5.94
N GLN A 229 -13.10 4.55 -5.30
CA GLN A 229 -13.75 3.43 -5.97
C GLN A 229 -14.88 3.87 -6.90
N ASP A 230 -15.74 4.75 -6.43
CA ASP A 230 -17.00 5.05 -7.10
C ASP A 230 -16.87 6.20 -8.12
N THR A 231 -15.77 6.99 -8.08
CA THR A 231 -15.59 8.16 -8.93
C THR A 231 -14.19 8.26 -9.55
N VAL A 232 -13.13 8.31 -8.73
CA VAL A 232 -11.77 8.66 -9.20
C VAL A 232 -11.28 7.64 -10.23
N LEU A 233 -11.32 6.36 -9.89
CA LEU A 233 -10.80 5.29 -10.76
C LEU A 233 -11.63 5.12 -12.02
N GLU A 234 -12.93 5.34 -11.97
CA GLU A 234 -13.77 5.30 -13.18
C GLU A 234 -13.50 6.50 -14.12
N GLN A 235 -13.22 7.69 -13.58
CA GLN A 235 -12.85 8.86 -14.40
C GLN A 235 -11.43 8.71 -14.98
N VAL A 236 -10.48 8.17 -14.21
CA VAL A 236 -9.15 7.81 -14.70
C VAL A 236 -9.25 6.75 -15.82
N ARG A 237 -10.07 5.72 -15.62
CA ARG A 237 -10.37 4.70 -16.64
C ARG A 237 -10.93 5.31 -17.92
N ALA A 238 -11.89 6.23 -17.81
CA ALA A 238 -12.48 6.93 -18.96
C ALA A 238 -11.43 7.77 -19.71
N ARG A 239 -10.49 8.42 -19.01
CA ARG A 239 -9.36 9.14 -19.62
C ARG A 239 -8.44 8.20 -20.37
N LEU A 240 -7.97 7.13 -19.73
CA LEU A 240 -7.07 6.13 -20.31
C LEU A 240 -7.68 5.45 -21.55
N ARG A 241 -8.99 5.17 -21.53
CA ARG A 241 -9.69 4.62 -22.69
C ARG A 241 -9.61 5.54 -23.91
N ARG A 242 -9.68 6.87 -23.72
CA ARG A 242 -9.50 7.83 -24.84
C ARG A 242 -8.07 7.86 -25.37
N GLU A 243 -7.10 7.48 -24.53
CA GLU A 243 -5.68 7.34 -24.89
C GLU A 243 -5.34 5.94 -25.42
N GLY A 244 -6.34 5.06 -25.60
CA GLY A 244 -6.16 3.70 -26.13
C GLY A 244 -5.69 2.68 -25.08
N VAL A 245 -5.67 3.02 -23.80
CA VAL A 245 -5.27 2.13 -22.70
C VAL A 245 -6.51 1.54 -22.02
N ALA A 246 -6.78 0.27 -22.26
CA ALA A 246 -7.90 -0.44 -21.66
C ALA A 246 -7.56 -0.86 -20.23
N THR A 247 -8.42 -0.49 -19.25
CA THR A 247 -8.25 -0.86 -17.84
C THR A 247 -9.55 -1.40 -17.25
N TYR A 248 -9.43 -2.15 -16.12
CA TYR A 248 -10.59 -2.75 -15.44
C TYR A 248 -10.28 -2.94 -13.93
N PRO A 249 -11.29 -3.08 -13.06
CA PRO A 249 -11.06 -3.48 -11.68
C PRO A 249 -10.28 -4.80 -11.56
N TYR A 250 -9.29 -4.84 -10.65
CA TYR A 250 -8.40 -5.98 -10.47
C TYR A 250 -9.15 -7.24 -10.01
N GLY A 251 -8.76 -8.36 -10.61
CA GLY A 251 -9.24 -9.68 -10.26
C GLY A 251 -8.62 -10.75 -11.15
N ASN A 252 -9.14 -11.96 -11.02
CA ASN A 252 -8.79 -13.10 -11.83
C ASN A 252 -10.06 -13.87 -12.24
N PHE A 253 -10.02 -14.56 -13.35
CA PHE A 253 -11.08 -15.50 -13.71
C PHE A 253 -11.08 -16.68 -12.72
N MET A 254 -12.27 -17.09 -12.28
CA MET A 254 -12.43 -18.31 -11.47
C MET A 254 -12.06 -19.55 -12.28
N ASP A 255 -12.34 -19.52 -13.57
CA ASP A 255 -11.90 -20.50 -14.56
C ASP A 255 -11.85 -19.84 -15.93
N GLN A 256 -10.92 -20.27 -16.78
CA GLN A 256 -10.64 -19.63 -18.07
C GLN A 256 -10.73 -20.59 -19.27
N THR A 257 -11.28 -21.78 -19.08
CA THR A 257 -11.59 -22.68 -20.18
C THR A 257 -12.85 -22.20 -20.93
N PRO A 258 -13.01 -22.52 -22.22
CA PRO A 258 -14.15 -22.06 -23.01
C PRO A 258 -15.51 -22.33 -22.36
N ASP A 259 -15.69 -23.50 -21.74
CA ASP A 259 -16.95 -23.94 -21.13
C ASP A 259 -17.18 -23.34 -19.71
N SER A 260 -16.17 -22.77 -19.13
CA SER A 260 -16.18 -22.31 -17.73
C SER A 260 -15.87 -20.83 -17.56
N LEU A 261 -15.59 -20.11 -18.65
CA LEU A 261 -15.16 -18.71 -18.62
C LEU A 261 -16.18 -17.79 -17.94
N ALA A 262 -17.46 -18.08 -18.06
CA ALA A 262 -18.54 -17.31 -17.44
C ALA A 262 -18.73 -17.58 -15.93
N LYS A 263 -17.92 -18.44 -15.28
CA LYS A 263 -18.03 -18.70 -13.83
C LYS A 263 -17.81 -17.44 -12.97
N GLY A 264 -16.96 -16.54 -13.41
CA GLY A 264 -16.81 -15.23 -12.78
C GLY A 264 -15.41 -14.69 -12.76
N TRP A 265 -15.35 -13.42 -12.38
CA TRP A 265 -14.16 -12.62 -12.11
C TRP A 265 -14.11 -12.27 -10.62
N ILE A 266 -13.02 -12.57 -9.94
CA ILE A 266 -12.91 -12.40 -8.49
C ILE A 266 -11.63 -11.65 -8.11
N THR A 267 -11.78 -10.65 -7.21
CA THR A 267 -10.68 -9.87 -6.66
C THR A 267 -9.88 -10.64 -5.58
N TYR A 268 -8.90 -9.99 -4.95
CA TYR A 268 -8.05 -10.58 -3.92
C TYR A 268 -8.66 -10.42 -2.50
N GLU A 269 -7.86 -10.23 -1.48
CA GLU A 269 -8.26 -10.23 -0.08
C GLU A 269 -8.50 -8.81 0.47
N SER A 270 -9.31 -8.66 1.53
CA SER A 270 -9.66 -7.40 2.19
C SER A 270 -8.77 -7.03 3.38
N GLY A 271 -7.89 -7.93 3.81
CA GLY A 271 -7.09 -7.76 5.04
C GLY A 271 -6.14 -6.57 4.96
N PRO A 272 -6.04 -5.73 6.00
CA PRO A 272 -5.14 -4.57 6.01
C PRO A 272 -3.65 -4.90 6.15
N ARG A 273 -3.27 -6.19 6.19
CA ARG A 273 -1.88 -6.61 5.97
C ARG A 273 -1.35 -6.21 4.60
N PHE A 274 -2.22 -5.99 3.62
CA PHE A 274 -1.90 -5.36 2.34
C PHE A 274 -1.86 -3.85 2.48
N GLY A 275 -0.83 -3.20 1.89
CA GLY A 275 -0.67 -1.76 1.97
C GLY A 275 -1.88 -0.97 1.47
N SER A 276 -2.43 -1.35 0.31
CA SER A 276 -3.61 -0.69 -0.26
C SER A 276 -4.84 -0.75 0.66
N ASN A 277 -5.07 -1.89 1.32
CA ASN A 277 -6.21 -2.04 2.21
C ASN A 277 -6.05 -1.23 3.50
N LEU A 278 -4.85 -1.22 4.11
CA LEU A 278 -4.59 -0.37 5.28
C LEU A 278 -4.72 1.11 4.94
N MET A 279 -4.11 1.55 3.83
CA MET A 279 -4.16 2.95 3.41
C MET A 279 -5.58 3.40 3.09
N GLY A 280 -6.42 2.54 2.52
CA GLY A 280 -7.83 2.79 2.26
C GLY A 280 -8.67 3.05 3.52
N MET A 281 -8.21 2.60 4.69
CA MET A 281 -8.86 2.90 5.96
C MET A 281 -8.58 4.32 6.49
N SER A 282 -7.77 5.14 5.79
CA SER A 282 -7.40 6.48 6.28
C SER A 282 -7.19 7.54 5.19
N ARG A 283 -7.11 7.15 3.90
CA ARG A 283 -6.78 8.06 2.77
C ARG A 283 -7.26 7.50 1.43
N LEU A 284 -7.02 8.25 0.34
CA LEU A 284 -7.20 7.73 -1.01
C LEU A 284 -6.17 6.63 -1.24
N SER A 285 -6.61 5.42 -1.57
CA SER A 285 -5.72 4.29 -1.84
C SER A 285 -5.97 3.71 -3.22
N ILE A 286 -4.90 3.50 -3.98
CA ILE A 286 -4.93 3.03 -5.36
C ILE A 286 -3.86 1.96 -5.54
N LEU A 287 -4.27 0.77 -5.95
CA LEU A 287 -3.41 -0.30 -6.44
C LEU A 287 -3.47 -0.32 -7.97
N SER A 288 -2.34 -0.47 -8.64
CA SER A 288 -2.28 -0.78 -10.07
C SER A 288 -1.58 -2.10 -10.34
N GLU A 289 -2.06 -2.84 -11.34
CA GLU A 289 -1.58 -4.16 -11.71
C GLU A 289 -1.41 -4.21 -13.23
N ALA A 290 -0.19 -4.01 -13.73
CA ALA A 290 0.11 -4.12 -15.14
C ALA A 290 -0.06 -5.57 -15.63
N TYR A 291 -0.48 -5.76 -16.88
CA TYR A 291 -0.77 -7.09 -17.38
C TYR A 291 0.51 -7.90 -17.64
N SER A 292 0.77 -8.91 -16.83
CA SER A 292 2.01 -9.71 -16.85
C SER A 292 2.35 -10.34 -18.20
N ASN A 293 1.33 -10.61 -19.04
CA ASN A 293 1.52 -11.25 -20.35
C ASN A 293 1.85 -10.27 -21.47
N ASP A 294 1.73 -8.96 -21.23
CA ASP A 294 2.21 -7.95 -22.19
C ASP A 294 3.73 -7.88 -22.19
N PRO A 295 4.36 -7.51 -23.34
CA PRO A 295 5.77 -7.24 -23.41
C PRO A 295 6.21 -6.21 -22.36
N PHE A 296 7.43 -6.32 -21.84
CA PHE A 296 7.93 -5.46 -20.77
C PHE A 296 7.81 -3.96 -21.09
N ALA A 297 8.16 -3.55 -22.33
CA ALA A 297 8.00 -2.15 -22.75
C ALA A 297 6.53 -1.68 -22.70
N THR A 298 5.58 -2.54 -23.08
CA THR A 298 4.14 -2.24 -23.03
C THR A 298 3.67 -2.08 -21.58
N ARG A 299 4.11 -2.95 -20.66
CA ARG A 299 3.80 -2.81 -19.23
C ARG A 299 4.33 -1.52 -18.63
N ILE A 300 5.57 -1.11 -18.96
CA ILE A 300 6.11 0.19 -18.55
C ILE A 300 5.23 1.33 -19.06
N ALA A 301 4.85 1.30 -20.34
CA ALA A 301 4.04 2.35 -20.96
C ALA A 301 2.63 2.44 -20.33
N SER A 302 1.96 1.32 -20.10
CA SER A 302 0.62 1.29 -19.50
C SER A 302 0.63 1.75 -18.03
N THR A 303 1.63 1.33 -17.25
CA THR A 303 1.81 1.77 -15.86
C THR A 303 2.10 3.27 -15.80
N ARG A 304 3.01 3.77 -16.66
CA ARG A 304 3.29 5.21 -16.78
C ARG A 304 2.01 5.99 -17.13
N ALA A 305 1.25 5.54 -18.13
CA ALA A 305 0.01 6.19 -18.52
C ALA A 305 -0.99 6.27 -17.35
N PHE A 306 -1.14 5.18 -16.58
CA PHE A 306 -2.01 5.15 -15.42
C PHE A 306 -1.56 6.14 -14.33
N VAL A 307 -0.28 6.16 -13.98
CA VAL A 307 0.28 7.10 -12.99
C VAL A 307 0.06 8.54 -13.44
N VAL A 308 0.37 8.87 -14.70
CA VAL A 308 0.18 10.22 -15.25
C VAL A 308 -1.28 10.63 -15.29
N ALA A 309 -2.17 9.75 -15.73
CA ALA A 309 -3.61 10.01 -15.75
C ALA A 309 -4.17 10.29 -14.35
N THR A 310 -3.72 9.53 -13.35
CA THR A 310 -4.10 9.72 -11.95
C THR A 310 -3.55 11.03 -11.38
N LEU A 311 -2.27 11.35 -11.62
CA LEU A 311 -1.68 12.63 -11.18
C LEU A 311 -2.39 13.83 -11.82
N ARG A 312 -2.70 13.77 -13.11
CA ARG A 312 -3.46 14.82 -13.81
C ARG A 312 -4.85 14.97 -13.19
N TRP A 313 -5.52 13.86 -12.94
CA TRP A 313 -6.85 13.90 -12.33
C TRP A 313 -6.82 14.55 -10.95
N LEU A 314 -5.86 14.17 -10.08
CA LEU A 314 -5.69 14.78 -8.75
C LEU A 314 -5.32 16.26 -8.84
N ALA A 315 -4.52 16.67 -9.82
CA ALA A 315 -4.15 18.07 -10.09
C ALA A 315 -5.33 18.92 -10.55
N GLU A 316 -6.28 18.35 -11.26
CA GLU A 316 -7.48 18.99 -11.76
C GLU A 316 -8.58 19.13 -10.69
N HIS A 317 -8.54 18.30 -9.62
CA HIS A 317 -9.58 18.20 -8.58
C HIS A 317 -9.07 18.47 -7.14
N PRO A 318 -8.19 19.44 -6.89
CA PRO A 318 -7.54 19.59 -5.58
C PRO A 318 -8.53 19.96 -4.45
N ALA A 319 -9.63 20.64 -4.77
CA ALA A 319 -10.66 20.99 -3.79
C ALA A 319 -11.45 19.75 -3.33
N GLU A 320 -11.81 18.89 -4.27
CA GLU A 320 -12.52 17.63 -3.99
C GLU A 320 -11.64 16.67 -3.19
N VAL A 321 -10.35 16.53 -3.56
CA VAL A 321 -9.37 15.73 -2.80
C VAL A 321 -9.34 16.21 -1.35
N ARG A 322 -9.18 17.52 -1.11
CA ARG A 322 -9.17 18.07 0.25
C ARG A 322 -10.47 17.83 0.99
N ALA A 323 -11.61 17.98 0.34
CA ALA A 323 -12.92 17.77 0.96
C ALA A 323 -13.09 16.31 1.42
N HIS A 324 -12.75 15.34 0.58
CA HIS A 324 -12.84 13.91 0.93
C HIS A 324 -11.83 13.47 1.97
N VAL A 325 -10.60 14.02 1.94
CA VAL A 325 -9.59 13.81 2.98
C VAL A 325 -10.07 14.41 4.30
N ALA A 326 -10.57 15.64 4.31
CA ALA A 326 -11.10 16.28 5.51
C ALA A 326 -12.29 15.50 6.10
N ALA A 327 -13.21 15.04 5.26
CA ALA A 327 -14.33 14.19 5.67
C ALA A 327 -13.84 12.86 6.29
N THR A 328 -12.79 12.26 5.73
CA THR A 328 -12.17 11.04 6.27
C THR A 328 -11.53 11.30 7.64
N ILE A 329 -10.81 12.41 7.78
CA ILE A 329 -10.18 12.81 9.06
C ILE A 329 -11.23 13.08 10.13
N ALA A 330 -12.37 13.66 9.76
CA ALA A 330 -13.47 13.99 10.67
C ALA A 330 -14.40 12.80 10.98
N ALA A 331 -14.34 11.74 10.19
CA ALA A 331 -15.21 10.58 10.38
C ALA A 331 -14.98 9.91 11.75
N ARG A 332 -16.07 9.65 12.46
CA ARG A 332 -16.09 8.94 13.74
C ARG A 332 -17.15 7.85 13.65
N PRO A 333 -16.82 6.69 13.07
CA PRO A 333 -17.77 5.58 13.00
C PRO A 333 -18.02 5.00 14.40
N ASP A 334 -19.26 4.60 14.64
CA ASP A 334 -19.67 3.97 15.92
C ASP A 334 -19.24 2.50 16.01
N SER A 335 -18.88 1.89 14.90
CA SER A 335 -18.49 0.49 14.83
C SER A 335 -17.37 0.23 13.82
N VAL A 336 -16.63 -0.85 14.03
CA VAL A 336 -15.61 -1.37 13.13
C VAL A 336 -15.98 -2.77 12.68
N LEU A 337 -15.86 -3.03 11.39
CA LEU A 337 -16.06 -4.34 10.78
C LEU A 337 -14.79 -5.17 10.96
N VAL A 338 -14.80 -6.12 11.87
CA VAL A 338 -13.62 -6.93 12.26
C VAL A 338 -13.47 -8.21 11.47
N ARG A 339 -14.50 -8.61 10.73
CA ARG A 339 -14.49 -9.74 9.80
C ARG A 339 -15.26 -9.39 8.54
N SER A 340 -14.86 -9.99 7.45
CA SER A 340 -15.42 -9.73 6.14
C SER A 340 -15.65 -11.00 5.33
N ALA A 341 -16.47 -10.88 4.29
CA ALA A 341 -16.65 -11.87 3.24
C ALA A 341 -16.82 -11.14 1.91
N PHE A 342 -16.68 -11.86 0.82
CA PHE A 342 -17.02 -11.32 -0.49
C PHE A 342 -18.47 -10.82 -0.52
N ALA A 343 -18.66 -9.65 -1.10
CA ALA A 343 -20.00 -9.13 -1.39
C ALA A 343 -20.71 -10.00 -2.43
N PRO A 344 -22.05 -9.97 -2.49
CA PRO A 344 -22.78 -10.59 -3.59
C PRO A 344 -22.24 -10.13 -4.96
N PRO A 345 -22.12 -11.04 -5.94
CA PRO A 345 -21.61 -10.70 -7.26
C PRO A 345 -22.53 -9.72 -7.98
N ARG A 346 -21.97 -8.79 -8.72
CA ARG A 346 -22.66 -7.99 -9.74
C ARG A 346 -22.45 -8.60 -11.12
N GLN A 347 -23.35 -8.39 -12.06
CA GLN A 347 -23.14 -8.79 -13.46
C GLN A 347 -22.39 -7.66 -14.17
N ASP A 348 -21.33 -8.03 -14.90
CA ASP A 348 -20.60 -7.09 -15.75
C ASP A 348 -19.97 -7.82 -16.95
N THR A 349 -19.53 -7.03 -17.92
CA THR A 349 -18.83 -7.53 -19.09
C THR A 349 -17.34 -7.44 -18.91
N VAL A 350 -16.66 -8.58 -18.89
CA VAL A 350 -15.20 -8.69 -18.78
C VAL A 350 -14.62 -9.13 -20.12
N ILE A 351 -13.57 -8.47 -20.60
CA ILE A 351 -12.85 -8.91 -21.80
C ILE A 351 -11.88 -10.01 -21.43
N ALA A 352 -12.11 -11.20 -21.93
CA ALA A 352 -11.32 -12.39 -21.66
C ALA A 352 -10.62 -12.91 -22.91
N GLU A 353 -9.38 -13.38 -22.76
CA GLU A 353 -8.76 -14.23 -23.78
C GLU A 353 -9.13 -15.68 -23.51
N ILE A 354 -9.58 -16.38 -24.55
CA ILE A 354 -9.88 -17.80 -24.44
C ILE A 354 -8.58 -18.58 -24.30
N SER A 355 -8.54 -19.50 -23.34
CA SER A 355 -7.40 -20.41 -23.17
C SER A 355 -7.83 -21.86 -23.25
N LEU A 356 -7.01 -22.70 -23.87
CA LEU A 356 -7.19 -24.14 -23.91
C LEU A 356 -6.43 -24.80 -22.76
N ALA A 357 -6.98 -25.86 -22.19
CA ALA A 357 -6.26 -26.67 -21.20
C ALA A 357 -5.09 -27.38 -21.89
N ALA A 358 -3.86 -27.10 -21.47
CA ALA A 358 -2.65 -27.70 -22.01
C ALA A 358 -1.89 -28.44 -20.89
N GLY A 359 -2.37 -29.62 -20.53
CA GLY A 359 -1.68 -30.52 -19.59
C GLY A 359 -1.51 -29.98 -18.17
N GLN A 360 -0.89 -30.76 -17.29
CA GLN A 360 -0.56 -30.33 -15.93
C GLN A 360 0.76 -29.56 -15.91
N GLY A 361 0.75 -28.36 -15.27
CA GLY A 361 1.95 -27.58 -14.99
C GLY A 361 2.65 -28.05 -13.70
N SER A 362 3.94 -27.80 -13.58
CA SER A 362 4.65 -27.96 -12.32
C SER A 362 4.07 -27.03 -11.25
N GLY A 363 3.67 -27.56 -10.09
CA GLY A 363 3.11 -26.77 -8.99
C GLY A 363 1.58 -26.74 -8.90
N GLY A 364 0.86 -27.64 -9.59
CA GLY A 364 -0.60 -27.78 -9.47
C GLY A 364 -1.43 -26.75 -10.25
N PHE A 365 -0.80 -25.80 -10.93
CA PHE A 365 -1.48 -24.90 -11.85
C PHE A 365 -1.54 -25.55 -13.25
N ALA A 366 -2.74 -25.67 -13.82
CA ALA A 366 -2.91 -26.12 -15.20
C ALA A 366 -2.18 -25.14 -16.14
N ARG A 367 -1.25 -25.63 -16.95
CA ARG A 367 -0.72 -24.83 -18.07
C ARG A 367 -1.88 -24.57 -19.03
N ARG A 368 -2.10 -23.29 -19.35
CA ARG A 368 -3.12 -22.87 -20.30
C ARG A 368 -2.42 -22.40 -21.57
N GLN A 369 -2.91 -22.86 -22.71
CA GLN A 369 -2.46 -22.39 -24.00
C GLN A 369 -3.29 -21.17 -24.39
N ARG A 370 -2.65 -20.03 -24.64
CA ARG A 370 -3.28 -18.83 -25.16
C ARG A 370 -3.72 -19.06 -26.61
N THR A 371 -4.91 -18.56 -26.95
CA THR A 371 -5.43 -18.63 -28.31
C THR A 371 -5.25 -17.33 -29.09
N GLY A 372 -5.03 -16.18 -28.38
CA GLY A 372 -5.05 -14.85 -28.98
C GLY A 372 -6.48 -14.36 -29.31
N GLU A 373 -7.50 -15.13 -28.98
CA GLU A 373 -8.90 -14.76 -29.21
C GLU A 373 -9.46 -14.05 -27.99
N PHE A 374 -9.76 -12.76 -28.12
CA PHE A 374 -10.36 -11.93 -27.07
C PHE A 374 -11.85 -11.73 -27.36
N ARG A 375 -12.68 -11.89 -26.34
CA ARG A 375 -14.11 -11.60 -26.44
C ARG A 375 -14.68 -11.01 -25.15
N PRO A 376 -15.72 -10.14 -25.26
CA PRO A 376 -16.48 -9.71 -24.10
C PRO A 376 -17.36 -10.86 -23.59
N VAL A 377 -17.33 -11.11 -22.29
CA VAL A 377 -18.13 -12.16 -21.62
C VAL A 377 -18.89 -11.52 -20.48
N VAL A 378 -20.22 -11.68 -20.44
CA VAL A 378 -21.05 -11.30 -19.29
C VAL A 378 -20.89 -12.38 -18.22
N MET A 379 -20.49 -11.96 -17.00
CA MET A 379 -20.21 -12.88 -15.91
C MET A 379 -20.44 -12.24 -14.53
N PRO A 380 -20.56 -13.06 -13.47
CA PRO A 380 -20.49 -12.56 -12.09
C PRO A 380 -19.12 -11.91 -11.81
N VAL A 381 -19.13 -10.70 -11.27
CA VAL A 381 -17.92 -9.97 -10.82
C VAL A 381 -18.01 -9.77 -9.32
N ILE A 382 -17.00 -10.27 -8.62
CA ILE A 382 -16.85 -10.17 -7.17
C ILE A 382 -15.64 -9.28 -6.90
N ASP A 383 -15.85 -8.01 -6.72
CA ASP A 383 -14.81 -6.98 -6.58
C ASP A 383 -14.94 -6.15 -5.28
N ARG A 384 -15.80 -6.57 -4.37
CA ARG A 384 -16.08 -5.87 -3.10
C ARG A 384 -16.20 -6.84 -1.94
N PHE A 385 -16.10 -6.29 -0.73
CA PHE A 385 -16.30 -7.02 0.52
C PHE A 385 -17.40 -6.37 1.37
N VAL A 386 -18.05 -7.18 2.19
CA VAL A 386 -19.02 -6.77 3.21
C VAL A 386 -18.57 -7.27 4.58
N GLY A 387 -18.88 -6.50 5.63
CA GLY A 387 -18.64 -6.93 7.00
C GLY A 387 -19.55 -8.06 7.40
N THR A 388 -19.00 -9.08 8.06
CA THR A 388 -19.75 -10.22 8.63
C THR A 388 -19.80 -10.18 10.16
N ARG A 389 -18.91 -9.40 10.79
CA ARG A 389 -18.92 -9.11 12.21
C ARG A 389 -18.52 -7.66 12.44
N ALA A 390 -19.34 -6.95 13.19
CA ALA A 390 -19.08 -5.60 13.66
C ALA A 390 -18.85 -5.59 15.17
N GLU A 391 -17.98 -4.70 15.63
CA GLU A 391 -17.77 -4.38 17.03
C GLU A 391 -17.96 -2.88 17.27
N ALA A 392 -18.61 -2.52 18.37
CA ALA A 392 -18.73 -1.11 18.74
C ALA A 392 -17.35 -0.51 19.04
N ILE A 393 -17.10 0.70 18.57
CA ILE A 393 -15.87 1.42 18.88
C ILE A 393 -16.05 2.11 20.24
N PRO A 394 -15.24 1.76 21.28
CA PRO A 394 -15.34 2.41 22.59
C PRO A 394 -14.74 3.83 22.55
N THR A 395 -14.89 4.61 23.62
CA THR A 395 -14.22 5.90 23.75
C THR A 395 -12.69 5.74 23.77
N ALA A 396 -12.18 4.66 24.37
CA ALA A 396 -10.75 4.32 24.33
C ALA A 396 -10.52 2.84 24.55
N TYR A 397 -9.40 2.33 24.02
CA TYR A 397 -8.83 1.06 24.45
C TYR A 397 -7.75 1.31 25.50
N VAL A 398 -7.50 0.32 26.36
CA VAL A 398 -6.41 0.34 27.33
C VAL A 398 -5.59 -0.94 27.29
N LEU A 399 -4.29 -0.77 27.49
CA LEU A 399 -3.29 -1.82 27.60
C LEU A 399 -2.41 -1.57 28.81
N GLU A 400 -2.08 -2.61 29.56
CA GLU A 400 -1.11 -2.50 30.65
C GLU A 400 0.29 -2.21 30.12
N ALA A 401 1.17 -1.64 30.97
CA ALA A 401 2.52 -1.21 30.58
C ALA A 401 3.39 -2.31 29.96
N GLN A 402 3.12 -3.57 30.28
CA GLN A 402 3.84 -4.72 29.72
C GLN A 402 3.60 -4.96 28.21
N TRP A 403 2.62 -4.28 27.60
CA TRP A 403 2.28 -4.37 26.17
C TRP A 403 2.85 -3.20 25.35
N SER A 404 4.01 -2.70 25.77
CA SER A 404 4.71 -1.61 25.07
C SER A 404 5.11 -1.95 23.63
N ASP A 405 5.35 -3.22 23.33
CA ASP A 405 5.58 -3.75 21.98
C ASP A 405 4.38 -3.52 21.04
N VAL A 406 3.16 -3.77 21.53
CA VAL A 406 1.93 -3.50 20.78
C VAL A 406 1.70 -2.00 20.59
N VAL A 407 1.99 -1.21 21.61
CA VAL A 407 1.89 0.25 21.54
C VAL A 407 2.83 0.84 20.50
N GLU A 408 4.03 0.29 20.37
CA GLU A 408 4.98 0.75 19.37
C GLU A 408 4.49 0.49 17.93
N LEU A 409 3.80 -0.63 17.67
CA LEU A 409 3.17 -0.89 16.38
C LEU A 409 2.10 0.16 16.04
N LEU A 410 1.24 0.50 17.01
CA LEU A 410 0.22 1.55 16.86
C LEU A 410 0.85 2.90 16.52
N ARG A 411 1.89 3.28 17.26
CA ARG A 411 2.57 4.56 17.07
C ARG A 411 3.25 4.68 15.71
N ARG A 412 3.88 3.62 15.23
CA ARG A 412 4.47 3.59 13.88
C ARG A 412 3.43 3.75 12.78
N GLN A 413 2.20 3.31 13.02
CA GLN A 413 1.07 3.56 12.11
C GLN A 413 0.55 5.01 12.21
N GLY A 414 0.98 5.79 13.21
CA GLY A 414 0.53 7.15 13.46
C GLY A 414 -0.66 7.26 14.42
N VAL A 415 -1.01 6.18 15.12
CA VAL A 415 -2.05 6.19 16.15
C VAL A 415 -1.53 6.93 17.38
N VAL A 416 -2.30 7.89 17.87
CA VAL A 416 -2.00 8.62 19.11
C VAL A 416 -2.25 7.71 20.31
N VAL A 417 -1.25 7.58 21.17
CA VAL A 417 -1.32 6.82 22.40
C VAL A 417 -0.95 7.74 23.57
N GLU A 418 -1.71 7.64 24.63
CA GLU A 418 -1.46 8.33 25.90
C GLU A 418 -1.07 7.33 26.98
N ARG A 419 -0.59 7.83 28.12
CA ARG A 419 -0.29 7.04 29.31
C ARG A 419 -0.92 7.72 30.52
N LEU A 420 -1.55 6.93 31.41
CA LEU A 420 -2.11 7.44 32.66
C LEU A 420 -0.98 7.90 33.60
N GLY A 421 -1.06 9.12 34.10
CA GLY A 421 -0.12 9.69 35.04
C GLY A 421 -0.40 9.30 36.52
N ALA A 422 -1.61 8.82 36.79
CA ALA A 422 -2.02 8.33 38.11
C ALA A 422 -2.91 7.11 37.96
N ALA A 423 -3.10 6.33 39.03
CA ALA A 423 -4.07 5.25 39.06
C ALA A 423 -5.50 5.79 38.91
N TRP A 424 -6.34 5.06 38.24
CA TRP A 424 -7.75 5.38 38.02
C TRP A 424 -8.63 4.16 38.28
N THR A 425 -9.78 4.36 38.92
CA THR A 425 -10.77 3.31 39.12
C THR A 425 -12.10 3.71 38.49
N GLY A 426 -12.65 2.83 37.69
CA GLY A 426 -13.92 3.07 37.01
C GLY A 426 -14.38 1.89 36.18
N PRO A 427 -15.47 2.05 35.40
CA PRO A 427 -16.03 0.98 34.61
C PRO A 427 -15.10 0.61 33.45
N VAL A 428 -14.71 -0.65 33.37
CA VAL A 428 -13.84 -1.25 32.33
C VAL A 428 -14.51 -2.49 31.77
N ALA A 429 -14.65 -2.57 30.46
CA ALA A 429 -15.11 -3.79 29.80
C ALA A 429 -13.92 -4.67 29.39
N ALA A 430 -14.03 -5.97 29.61
CA ALA A 430 -13.04 -6.96 29.27
C ALA A 430 -13.60 -7.99 28.28
N PHE A 431 -12.76 -8.46 27.36
CA PHE A 431 -13.13 -9.50 26.40
C PHE A 431 -12.78 -10.87 26.95
N ARG A 432 -13.80 -11.73 27.14
CA ARG A 432 -13.61 -13.11 27.61
C ARG A 432 -13.38 -14.03 26.40
N LEU A 433 -12.29 -14.78 26.45
CA LEU A 433 -11.94 -15.78 25.44
C LEU A 433 -12.73 -17.07 25.71
N ASP A 434 -13.51 -17.51 24.73
CA ASP A 434 -14.18 -18.82 24.76
C ASP A 434 -13.27 -19.89 24.14
N SER A 435 -12.63 -19.58 23.01
CA SER A 435 -11.66 -20.46 22.35
C SER A 435 -10.51 -19.68 21.72
N VAL A 436 -9.38 -20.37 21.57
CA VAL A 436 -8.19 -19.90 20.87
C VAL A 436 -7.80 -20.97 19.86
N ASN A 437 -7.79 -20.62 18.58
CA ASN A 437 -7.46 -21.52 17.48
C ASN A 437 -6.17 -21.06 16.84
N VAL A 438 -5.17 -21.95 16.79
CA VAL A 438 -3.89 -21.72 16.13
C VAL A 438 -3.94 -22.28 14.72
N GLY A 439 -3.83 -21.42 13.73
CA GLY A 439 -3.89 -21.77 12.32
C GLY A 439 -2.55 -22.19 11.73
N ARG A 440 -2.48 -22.12 10.40
CA ARG A 440 -1.25 -22.42 9.65
C ARG A 440 -0.18 -21.34 9.87
N GLN A 441 1.08 -21.72 9.60
CA GLN A 441 2.15 -20.76 9.50
C GLN A 441 2.01 -19.94 8.22
N PHE A 442 2.19 -18.62 8.35
CA PHE A 442 2.12 -17.67 7.26
C PHE A 442 2.98 -16.44 7.58
N GLU A 443 3.89 -16.07 6.67
CA GLU A 443 4.75 -14.89 6.79
C GLU A 443 5.47 -14.77 8.16
N GLY A 444 6.06 -15.86 8.62
CA GLY A 444 6.78 -15.92 9.89
C GLY A 444 5.93 -16.14 11.14
N HIS A 445 4.61 -16.05 11.05
CA HIS A 445 3.65 -16.19 12.17
C HIS A 445 2.78 -17.42 12.04
N ARG A 446 2.29 -17.93 13.18
CA ARG A 446 1.18 -18.90 13.21
C ARG A 446 -0.09 -18.13 13.51
N LEU A 447 -0.88 -17.86 12.48
CA LEU A 447 -2.07 -17.02 12.63
C LEU A 447 -3.01 -17.56 13.70
N VAL A 448 -3.46 -16.69 14.60
CA VAL A 448 -4.38 -17.02 15.67
C VAL A 448 -5.76 -16.43 15.41
N SER A 449 -6.79 -17.20 15.66
CA SER A 449 -8.16 -16.69 15.72
C SER A 449 -8.79 -17.02 17.07
N VAL A 450 -9.57 -16.09 17.58
CA VAL A 450 -10.26 -16.26 18.85
C VAL A 450 -11.77 -16.16 18.67
N ALA A 451 -12.51 -16.92 19.48
CA ALA A 451 -13.93 -16.68 19.74
C ALA A 451 -14.08 -16.17 21.16
N GLY A 452 -15.05 -15.29 21.37
CA GLY A 452 -15.32 -14.67 22.65
C GLY A 452 -16.25 -13.47 22.52
N SER A 453 -16.49 -12.81 23.65
CA SER A 453 -17.38 -11.66 23.72
C SER A 453 -16.92 -10.63 24.75
N TRP A 454 -17.25 -9.37 24.51
CA TRP A 454 -17.13 -8.31 25.48
C TRP A 454 -18.16 -8.51 26.59
N GLY A 455 -17.71 -8.42 27.85
CA GLY A 455 -18.56 -8.36 29.02
C GLY A 455 -19.06 -6.94 29.27
N GLU A 456 -20.02 -6.80 30.19
CA GLU A 456 -20.42 -5.51 30.71
C GLU A 456 -19.26 -4.80 31.42
N ALA A 457 -19.22 -3.48 31.33
CA ALA A 457 -18.22 -2.68 32.03
C ALA A 457 -18.44 -2.77 33.55
N ARG A 458 -17.39 -3.14 34.28
CA ARG A 458 -17.39 -3.30 35.74
C ARG A 458 -16.31 -2.44 36.36
N PRO A 459 -16.48 -2.00 37.63
CA PRO A 459 -15.43 -1.30 38.35
C PRO A 459 -14.12 -2.11 38.35
N ASP A 460 -13.05 -1.51 37.82
CA ASP A 460 -11.69 -2.07 37.79
C ASP A 460 -10.68 -0.95 38.03
N SER A 461 -9.48 -1.30 38.47
CA SER A 461 -8.40 -0.34 38.75
C SER A 461 -7.32 -0.43 37.68
N LEU A 462 -7.07 0.71 37.03
CA LEU A 462 -6.00 0.88 36.07
C LEU A 462 -4.83 1.60 36.75
N PRO A 463 -3.64 0.97 36.89
CA PRO A 463 -2.50 1.59 37.53
C PRO A 463 -1.95 2.77 36.70
N ALA A 464 -1.20 3.67 37.34
CA ALA A 464 -0.39 4.65 36.62
C ALA A 464 0.53 3.94 35.62
N GLY A 465 0.75 4.55 34.46
CA GLY A 465 1.53 3.94 33.39
C GLY A 465 0.74 3.08 32.41
N THR A 466 -0.53 2.78 32.67
CA THR A 466 -1.42 2.11 31.71
C THR A 466 -1.51 2.95 30.43
N PHE A 467 -1.38 2.30 29.28
CA PHE A 467 -1.56 2.94 27.97
C PHE A 467 -3.04 3.13 27.67
N LEU A 468 -3.37 4.29 27.15
CA LEU A 468 -4.70 4.68 26.70
C LEU A 468 -4.65 5.02 25.22
N ILE A 469 -5.52 4.42 24.44
CA ILE A 469 -5.65 4.65 23.00
C ILE A 469 -7.04 5.27 22.76
N PRO A 470 -7.18 6.59 22.77
CA PRO A 470 -8.44 7.26 22.45
C PRO A 470 -8.84 6.96 21.02
N THR A 471 -10.12 6.73 20.77
CA THR A 471 -10.63 6.45 19.41
C THR A 471 -11.11 7.70 18.69
N ASP A 472 -11.35 8.79 19.42
CA ASP A 472 -11.62 10.11 18.83
C ASP A 472 -10.33 10.73 18.26
N GLN A 473 -9.80 10.09 17.23
CA GLN A 473 -8.63 10.52 16.48
C GLN A 473 -8.74 10.06 15.02
N ARG A 474 -7.94 10.65 14.14
CA ARG A 474 -7.92 10.33 12.71
C ARG A 474 -7.84 8.83 12.41
N LEU A 475 -6.98 8.10 13.15
CA LEU A 475 -6.75 6.67 12.96
C LEU A 475 -7.50 5.81 13.99
N GLY A 476 -8.56 6.34 14.60
CA GLY A 476 -9.36 5.62 15.59
C GLY A 476 -9.96 4.33 15.06
N MET A 477 -10.43 4.30 13.82
CA MET A 477 -10.94 3.09 13.17
C MET A 477 -9.84 2.06 12.92
N VAL A 478 -8.63 2.48 12.51
CA VAL A 478 -7.48 1.58 12.36
C VAL A 478 -7.10 1.00 13.71
N ALA A 479 -6.99 1.84 14.75
CA ALA A 479 -6.70 1.39 16.12
C ALA A 479 -7.75 0.38 16.60
N ALA A 480 -9.03 0.65 16.37
CA ALA A 480 -10.10 -0.28 16.72
C ALA A 480 -9.94 -1.61 15.98
N PHE A 481 -9.74 -1.59 14.65
CA PHE A 481 -9.58 -2.81 13.87
C PHE A 481 -8.44 -3.70 14.36
N VAL A 482 -7.25 -3.12 14.63
CA VAL A 482 -6.07 -3.91 15.00
C VAL A 482 -6.09 -4.37 16.45
N LEU A 483 -6.80 -3.64 17.35
CA LEU A 483 -6.91 -3.98 18.78
C LEU A 483 -8.08 -4.92 19.10
N GLU A 484 -9.12 -4.96 18.26
CA GLU A 484 -10.25 -5.85 18.51
C GLU A 484 -9.81 -7.32 18.55
N PRO A 485 -10.08 -8.06 19.64
CA PRO A 485 -9.60 -9.44 19.79
C PRO A 485 -10.04 -10.37 18.67
N ALA A 486 -11.26 -10.19 18.17
CA ALA A 486 -11.86 -11.02 17.13
C ALA A 486 -11.55 -10.59 15.69
N SER A 487 -10.70 -9.57 15.52
CA SER A 487 -10.28 -9.09 14.19
C SER A 487 -9.56 -10.18 13.39
N GLU A 488 -9.94 -10.33 12.12
CA GLU A 488 -9.37 -11.35 11.22
C GLU A 488 -7.93 -11.05 10.77
N ASP A 489 -7.47 -9.82 10.98
CA ASP A 489 -6.14 -9.36 10.58
C ASP A 489 -5.56 -8.34 11.58
N GLY A 490 -5.96 -8.43 12.86
CA GLY A 490 -5.49 -7.58 13.94
C GLY A 490 -4.28 -8.16 14.67
N TYR A 491 -3.81 -7.47 15.72
CA TYR A 491 -2.62 -7.87 16.48
C TYR A 491 -2.77 -9.21 17.21
N THR A 492 -4.00 -9.62 17.55
CA THR A 492 -4.28 -10.97 18.06
C THR A 492 -3.96 -12.02 17.01
N THR A 493 -4.39 -11.81 15.78
CA THR A 493 -4.15 -12.72 14.64
C THR A 493 -2.65 -12.89 14.35
N TRP A 494 -1.87 -11.82 14.52
CA TRP A 494 -0.43 -11.76 14.27
C TRP A 494 0.45 -12.04 15.50
N ASN A 495 -0.07 -12.76 16.52
CA ASN A 495 0.65 -13.32 17.68
C ASN A 495 1.15 -12.32 18.74
N TYR A 496 0.79 -11.04 18.67
CA TYR A 496 1.30 -10.05 19.63
C TYR A 496 0.74 -10.23 21.05
N PHE A 497 -0.36 -11.00 21.21
CA PHE A 497 -0.96 -11.31 22.51
C PHE A 497 -0.82 -12.77 22.94
N ASP A 498 -0.10 -13.63 22.22
CA ASP A 498 -0.03 -15.07 22.44
C ASP A 498 0.31 -15.47 23.89
N ARG A 499 1.20 -14.68 24.54
CA ARG A 499 1.58 -14.94 25.95
C ARG A 499 0.40 -14.90 26.94
N ALA A 500 -0.72 -14.26 26.55
CA ALA A 500 -1.93 -14.14 27.39
C ALA A 500 -3.12 -14.96 26.86
N LEU A 501 -3.08 -15.48 25.64
CA LEU A 501 -4.22 -16.15 25.04
C LEU A 501 -4.42 -17.56 25.60
N ARG A 502 -5.51 -17.77 26.35
CA ARG A 502 -5.95 -19.08 26.85
C ARG A 502 -7.48 -19.13 26.88
N PRO A 503 -8.10 -20.27 26.59
CA PRO A 503 -9.55 -20.42 26.80
C PRO A 503 -9.98 -20.03 28.22
N ARG A 504 -11.07 -19.31 28.34
CA ARG A 504 -11.64 -18.74 29.58
C ARG A 504 -10.82 -17.59 30.21
N ALA A 505 -9.68 -17.18 29.67
CA ALA A 505 -8.95 -16.00 30.13
C ALA A 505 -9.61 -14.71 29.61
N MET A 506 -9.24 -13.59 30.22
CA MET A 506 -9.54 -12.25 29.68
C MET A 506 -8.44 -11.84 28.71
N HIS A 507 -8.85 -11.27 27.58
CA HIS A 507 -7.90 -10.69 26.62
C HIS A 507 -7.22 -9.45 27.22
N PRO A 508 -5.93 -9.16 26.89
CA PRO A 508 -5.23 -8.00 27.43
C PRO A 508 -5.83 -6.64 27.05
N VAL A 509 -6.44 -6.54 25.87
CA VAL A 509 -7.14 -5.32 25.44
C VAL A 509 -8.43 -5.17 26.23
N ARG A 510 -8.64 -3.98 26.79
CA ARG A 510 -9.86 -3.62 27.51
C ARG A 510 -10.47 -2.35 26.92
N ARG A 511 -11.76 -2.09 27.12
CA ARG A 511 -12.50 -0.94 26.59
C ARG A 511 -12.97 -0.01 27.71
N LEU A 512 -12.98 1.29 27.40
CA LEU A 512 -13.55 2.35 28.24
C LEU A 512 -14.61 3.12 27.45
N ASP A 513 -15.77 3.33 28.07
CA ASP A 513 -16.84 4.15 27.51
C ASP A 513 -16.70 5.65 27.88
N ARG A 514 -15.75 5.99 28.75
CA ARG A 514 -15.36 7.35 29.07
C ARG A 514 -13.85 7.44 29.34
N LEU A 515 -13.28 8.60 29.05
CA LEU A 515 -11.87 8.85 29.37
C LEU A 515 -11.66 9.00 30.89
N PRO A 516 -10.56 8.48 31.44
CA PRO A 516 -10.15 8.70 32.82
C PRO A 516 -9.95 10.19 33.13
N ASP A 517 -10.40 10.61 34.28
CA ASP A 517 -10.30 11.98 34.82
C ASP A 517 -8.99 12.23 35.63
N VAL A 518 -7.93 11.56 35.25
CA VAL A 518 -6.57 11.69 35.80
C VAL A 518 -5.61 12.28 34.75
N PRO A 519 -4.45 12.82 35.15
CA PRO A 519 -3.45 13.30 34.18
C PRO A 519 -3.08 12.25 33.15
N ARG A 520 -2.96 12.66 31.90
CA ARG A 520 -2.60 11.82 30.75
C ARG A 520 -1.47 12.47 29.99
N HIS A 521 -0.50 11.68 29.55
CA HIS A 521 0.67 12.16 28.85
C HIS A 521 0.80 11.45 27.52
N LEU A 522 1.05 12.18 26.45
CA LEU A 522 1.36 11.59 25.15
C LEU A 522 2.57 10.66 25.26
N VAL A 523 2.47 9.51 24.63
CA VAL A 523 3.63 8.62 24.43
C VAL A 523 4.37 9.13 23.20
N PRO A 524 5.63 9.61 23.35
CA PRO A 524 6.38 10.28 22.29
C PRO A 524 6.74 9.35 21.13
#